data_e1d539e36c32cf0b28eb1eb56ab49db8
#
_entry.id   e1d539e36c32cf0b28eb1eb56ab49db8
#
_cell.length_a   1.000
_cell.length_b   1.000
_cell.length_c   1.000
_cell.angle_alpha   90.00
_cell.angle_beta   90.00
_cell.angle_gamma   90.00
#
_symmetry.space_group_name_H-M   'P 1'
#
loop_
_entity.id
_entity.type
_entity.pdbx_description
1 polymer ?
#
loop_
_entity_poly.entity_id
_entity_poly.type
_entity_poly.pdbx_seq_one_letter_code
_entity_poly.pdbx_strand_id
1 'polypeptide(L)'
;MIWDKSTIQLPDGRIEEATTPLIISASRRTDIPANYSVWFKKRLKEGYVGWKNPYNQKVSYVSFDKARLFVFWSKNPASFFPVLPALDERHLNYYFQFTLNDYELEGLEPFMPPLAKRVETFQRLSLRIGPEKVVWRFDPLFITGELSPEKLMQRVESLASQLSGYTRKLVFSFADISVYRKVERNLRNASIDYCEFTPELMNEAAQMLEIIGKKYNLELRSCCEAIDLRGYGIQPNKCIDDDLIRQLFSGDPELMNFIGGQETLFPGKDNSRYLKIKDKSQRNDCGCIASKDIGEYDTCPLGCTYCYANRVPGKTHPIGR
;
A
#
# COMPACT_ATOMS: atom_id res chain seq x y z
N MET A 1 -10.02 9.38 -20.62
CA MET A 1 -9.11 8.52 -19.83
C MET A 1 -8.03 9.40 -19.25
N ILE A 2 -7.54 9.11 -18.07
CA ILE A 2 -6.53 9.93 -17.37
C ILE A 2 -5.10 9.66 -17.89
N TRP A 3 -4.88 8.51 -18.52
CA TRP A 3 -3.58 8.08 -19.05
C TRP A 3 -3.57 8.05 -20.56
N ASP A 4 -2.42 8.42 -21.13
CA ASP A 4 -2.18 8.29 -22.55
C ASP A 4 -2.03 6.82 -22.96
N LYS A 5 -1.95 6.60 -24.26
CA LYS A 5 -1.71 5.31 -24.86
C LYS A 5 -0.47 5.34 -25.74
N SER A 6 0.21 4.21 -25.83
CA SER A 6 1.32 3.95 -26.76
C SER A 6 1.16 2.58 -27.38
N THR A 7 2.08 2.21 -28.25
CA THR A 7 2.19 0.85 -28.79
C THR A 7 3.39 0.15 -28.18
N ILE A 8 3.26 -1.15 -27.94
CA ILE A 8 4.36 -2.03 -27.51
C ILE A 8 4.49 -3.18 -28.52
N GLN A 9 5.69 -3.69 -28.67
CA GLN A 9 5.93 -4.92 -29.43
C GLN A 9 6.09 -6.09 -28.46
N LEU A 10 5.29 -7.13 -28.68
CA LEU A 10 5.37 -8.37 -27.92
C LEU A 10 6.50 -9.28 -28.44
N PRO A 11 6.95 -10.27 -27.64
CA PRO A 11 8.01 -11.19 -28.06
C PRO A 11 7.70 -12.01 -29.32
N ASP A 12 6.42 -12.19 -29.64
CA ASP A 12 5.94 -12.88 -30.84
C ASP A 12 5.82 -11.95 -32.07
N GLY A 13 6.25 -10.68 -31.93
CA GLY A 13 6.26 -9.68 -33.00
C GLY A 13 4.95 -8.89 -33.12
N ARG A 14 3.87 -9.24 -32.43
CA ARG A 14 2.62 -8.47 -32.46
C ARG A 14 2.81 -7.09 -31.85
N ILE A 15 2.12 -6.12 -32.42
CA ILE A 15 2.03 -4.76 -31.90
C ILE A 15 0.70 -4.62 -31.18
N GLU A 16 0.73 -4.20 -29.92
CA GLU A 16 -0.44 -4.03 -29.06
C GLU A 16 -0.48 -2.63 -28.48
N GLU A 17 -1.70 -2.15 -28.22
CA GLU A 17 -1.92 -0.88 -27.52
C GLU A 17 -1.68 -1.06 -26.02
N ALA A 18 -0.93 -0.14 -25.42
CA ALA A 18 -0.66 -0.10 -23.99
C ALA A 18 -1.01 1.25 -23.37
N THR A 19 -1.51 1.22 -22.13
CA THR A 19 -1.71 2.42 -21.31
C THR A 19 -0.36 2.85 -20.73
N THR A 20 -0.06 4.15 -20.72
CA THR A 20 1.20 4.72 -20.24
C THR A 20 1.00 5.59 -18.99
N PRO A 21 0.83 5.00 -17.80
CA PRO A 21 0.62 5.76 -16.56
C PRO A 21 1.92 6.39 -16.06
N LEU A 22 1.80 7.58 -15.46
CA LEU A 22 2.91 8.22 -14.74
C LEU A 22 3.15 7.57 -13.37
N ILE A 23 2.08 7.08 -12.72
CA ILE A 23 2.14 6.47 -11.40
C ILE A 23 1.67 5.02 -11.48
N ILE A 24 2.52 4.10 -11.03
CA ILE A 24 2.25 2.67 -11.01
C ILE A 24 2.15 2.18 -9.57
N SER A 25 1.07 1.48 -9.26
CA SER A 25 0.84 0.76 -8.01
C SER A 25 1.29 -0.69 -8.16
N ALA A 26 2.27 -1.13 -7.36
CA ALA A 26 2.88 -2.46 -7.44
C ALA A 26 2.89 -3.16 -6.05
N SER A 27 1.81 -3.67 -5.47
CA SER A 27 0.41 -3.55 -5.87
C SER A 27 -0.49 -3.65 -4.64
N ARG A 28 -1.74 -3.19 -4.73
CA ARG A 28 -2.75 -3.37 -3.66
C ARG A 28 -3.36 -4.79 -3.66
N ARG A 29 -3.08 -5.61 -4.69
CA ARG A 29 -3.73 -6.92 -4.91
C ARG A 29 -2.83 -8.09 -4.64
N THR A 30 -1.52 -7.89 -4.73
CA THR A 30 -0.51 -8.90 -4.47
C THR A 30 0.76 -8.24 -3.96
N ASP A 31 1.50 -8.92 -3.11
CA ASP A 31 2.79 -8.45 -2.60
C ASP A 31 3.88 -8.77 -3.64
N ILE A 32 4.04 -7.85 -4.61
CA ILE A 32 5.05 -7.97 -5.67
C ILE A 32 6.47 -7.95 -5.08
N PRO A 33 6.83 -7.03 -4.17
CA PRO A 33 8.16 -7.01 -3.59
C PRO A 33 8.54 -8.27 -2.84
N ALA A 34 7.60 -8.90 -2.11
CA ALA A 34 7.90 -10.11 -1.35
C ALA A 34 8.03 -11.35 -2.24
N ASN A 35 7.16 -11.49 -3.27
CA ASN A 35 6.97 -12.77 -3.93
C ASN A 35 7.33 -12.79 -5.41
N TYR A 36 7.42 -11.61 -6.04
CA TYR A 36 7.57 -11.48 -7.49
C TYR A 36 8.70 -10.53 -7.91
N SER A 37 9.75 -10.41 -7.12
CA SER A 37 10.89 -9.52 -7.38
C SER A 37 11.60 -9.84 -8.70
N VAL A 38 11.81 -11.12 -9.01
CA VAL A 38 12.43 -11.57 -10.28
C VAL A 38 11.51 -11.25 -11.47
N TRP A 39 10.21 -11.54 -11.34
CA TRP A 39 9.21 -11.18 -12.34
C TRP A 39 9.19 -9.66 -12.59
N PHE A 40 9.15 -8.87 -11.52
CA PHE A 40 9.12 -7.41 -11.64
C PHE A 40 10.38 -6.88 -12.32
N LYS A 41 11.58 -7.40 -11.96
CA LYS A 41 12.84 -7.02 -12.61
C LYS A 41 12.82 -7.33 -14.11
N LYS A 42 12.23 -8.47 -14.50
CA LYS A 42 12.04 -8.83 -15.91
C LYS A 42 11.08 -7.85 -16.61
N ARG A 43 9.91 -7.55 -16.00
CA ARG A 43 8.95 -6.57 -16.56
C ARG A 43 9.55 -5.18 -16.66
N LEU A 44 10.32 -4.75 -15.66
CA LEU A 44 11.03 -3.47 -15.69
C LEU A 44 12.03 -3.40 -16.87
N LYS A 45 12.73 -4.51 -17.17
CA LYS A 45 13.64 -4.59 -18.33
C LYS A 45 12.89 -4.54 -19.67
N GLU A 46 11.76 -5.22 -19.76
CA GLU A 46 10.94 -5.27 -20.98
C GLU A 46 10.15 -3.97 -21.19
N GLY A 47 9.95 -3.15 -20.15
CA GLY A 47 9.28 -1.86 -20.23
C GLY A 47 7.75 -1.94 -20.23
N TYR A 48 7.16 -3.12 -20.02
CA TYR A 48 5.71 -3.28 -19.95
C TYR A 48 5.28 -4.52 -19.15
N VAL A 49 4.00 -4.57 -18.83
CA VAL A 49 3.34 -5.74 -18.22
C VAL A 49 1.98 -6.00 -18.88
N GLY A 50 1.66 -7.27 -19.10
CA GLY A 50 0.29 -7.69 -19.38
C GLY A 50 -0.52 -7.66 -18.07
N TRP A 51 -1.65 -6.96 -18.07
CA TRP A 51 -2.54 -6.83 -16.94
C TRP A 51 -3.90 -7.45 -17.27
N LYS A 52 -4.30 -8.44 -16.47
CA LYS A 52 -5.57 -9.13 -16.66
C LYS A 52 -6.68 -8.40 -15.88
N ASN A 53 -7.69 -7.93 -16.60
CA ASN A 53 -8.84 -7.27 -15.99
C ASN A 53 -9.63 -8.28 -15.13
N PRO A 54 -9.82 -8.04 -13.82
CA PRO A 54 -10.46 -9.00 -12.93
C PRO A 54 -11.95 -9.24 -13.24
N TYR A 55 -12.60 -8.33 -13.94
CA TYR A 55 -14.04 -8.42 -14.25
C TYR A 55 -14.32 -9.21 -15.54
N ASN A 56 -13.60 -8.90 -16.62
CA ASN A 56 -13.87 -9.49 -17.94
C ASN A 56 -12.76 -10.43 -18.43
N GLN A 57 -11.72 -10.62 -17.63
CA GLN A 57 -10.56 -11.51 -17.88
C GLN A 57 -9.75 -11.13 -19.14
N LYS A 58 -10.03 -10.02 -19.80
CA LYS A 58 -9.24 -9.54 -20.95
C LYS A 58 -7.89 -9.04 -20.50
N VAL A 59 -6.86 -9.40 -21.27
CA VAL A 59 -5.52 -8.87 -21.07
C VAL A 59 -5.42 -7.51 -21.77
N SER A 60 -4.91 -6.53 -21.07
CA SER A 60 -4.48 -5.24 -21.59
C SER A 60 -3.04 -4.99 -21.15
N TYR A 61 -2.35 -4.07 -21.83
CA TYR A 61 -0.97 -3.82 -21.52
C TYR A 61 -0.78 -2.48 -20.85
N VAL A 62 0.21 -2.44 -19.94
CA VAL A 62 0.66 -1.25 -19.24
C VAL A 62 2.12 -1.04 -19.56
N SER A 63 2.44 0.02 -20.31
CA SER A 63 3.81 0.41 -20.62
C SER A 63 4.40 1.24 -19.47
N PHE A 64 5.69 1.08 -19.23
CA PHE A 64 6.45 1.84 -18.26
C PHE A 64 7.17 3.04 -18.85
N ASP A 65 7.00 3.32 -20.16
CA ASP A 65 7.74 4.37 -20.87
C ASP A 65 7.57 5.77 -20.25
N LYS A 66 6.36 6.05 -19.76
CA LYS A 66 6.06 7.31 -19.08
C LYS A 66 6.03 7.19 -17.55
N ALA A 67 6.38 6.03 -16.99
CA ALA A 67 6.37 5.83 -15.55
C ALA A 67 7.44 6.70 -14.88
N ARG A 68 7.00 7.50 -13.90
CA ARG A 68 7.87 8.36 -13.08
C ARG A 68 7.91 7.92 -11.62
N LEU A 69 6.85 7.20 -11.17
CA LEU A 69 6.72 6.78 -9.79
C LEU A 69 6.17 5.36 -9.70
N PHE A 70 6.84 4.54 -8.90
CA PHE A 70 6.33 3.25 -8.43
C PHE A 70 6.01 3.32 -6.95
N VAL A 71 4.80 2.91 -6.57
CA VAL A 71 4.40 2.76 -5.18
C VAL A 71 4.25 1.27 -4.89
N PHE A 72 5.05 0.78 -3.95
CA PHE A 72 5.10 -0.63 -3.58
C PHE A 72 4.34 -0.89 -2.29
N TRP A 73 3.49 -1.92 -2.27
CA TRP A 73 2.92 -2.47 -1.04
C TRP A 73 3.62 -3.77 -0.72
N SER A 74 4.11 -3.92 0.49
CA SER A 74 4.73 -5.17 0.92
C SER A 74 4.61 -5.39 2.42
N LYS A 75 4.54 -6.66 2.80
CA LYS A 75 4.67 -7.11 4.19
C LYS A 75 6.10 -7.57 4.51
N ASN A 76 6.90 -7.87 3.49
CA ASN A 76 8.31 -8.26 3.64
C ASN A 76 9.08 -8.11 2.33
N PRO A 77 9.59 -6.92 1.97
CA PRO A 77 10.29 -6.71 0.71
C PRO A 77 11.75 -7.20 0.72
N ALA A 78 12.12 -8.18 1.56
CA ALA A 78 13.50 -8.65 1.66
C ALA A 78 14.07 -9.13 0.31
N SER A 79 13.26 -9.81 -0.51
CA SER A 79 13.67 -10.30 -1.85
C SER A 79 13.77 -9.18 -2.89
N PHE A 80 13.32 -7.96 -2.57
CA PHE A 80 13.28 -6.84 -3.52
C PHE A 80 14.53 -5.96 -3.50
N PHE A 81 15.39 -6.07 -2.48
CA PHE A 81 16.62 -5.27 -2.40
C PHE A 81 17.48 -5.34 -3.66
N PRO A 82 17.66 -6.49 -4.33
CA PRO A 82 18.41 -6.57 -5.60
C PRO A 82 17.74 -5.89 -6.80
N VAL A 83 16.50 -5.44 -6.65
CA VAL A 83 15.76 -4.71 -7.70
C VAL A 83 15.97 -3.20 -7.59
N LEU A 84 16.18 -2.68 -6.38
CA LEU A 84 16.30 -1.24 -6.11
C LEU A 84 17.36 -0.55 -6.99
N PRO A 85 18.58 -1.10 -7.19
CA PRO A 85 19.55 -0.47 -8.08
C PRO A 85 19.04 -0.26 -9.51
N ALA A 86 18.24 -1.18 -10.05
CA ALA A 86 17.70 -1.04 -11.40
C ALA A 86 16.62 0.06 -11.50
N LEU A 87 15.96 0.42 -10.39
CA LEU A 87 15.08 1.60 -10.32
C LEU A 87 15.92 2.89 -10.24
N ASP A 88 16.95 2.89 -9.40
CA ASP A 88 17.86 4.03 -9.20
C ASP A 88 18.59 4.39 -10.53
N GLU A 89 19.15 3.40 -11.24
CA GLU A 89 19.83 3.56 -12.55
C GLU A 89 18.91 4.16 -13.63
N ARG A 90 17.61 3.93 -13.52
CA ARG A 90 16.60 4.48 -14.43
C ARG A 90 16.02 5.80 -13.95
N HIS A 91 16.51 6.34 -12.86
CA HIS A 91 16.01 7.57 -12.24
C HIS A 91 14.49 7.53 -11.96
N LEU A 92 13.97 6.35 -11.61
CA LEU A 92 12.58 6.16 -11.27
C LEU A 92 12.34 6.47 -9.80
N ASN A 93 11.35 7.29 -9.53
CA ASN A 93 10.93 7.57 -8.15
C ASN A 93 10.17 6.38 -7.58
N TYR A 94 10.32 6.14 -6.27
CA TYR A 94 9.56 5.11 -5.58
C TYR A 94 9.48 5.33 -4.08
N TYR A 95 8.43 4.80 -3.47
CA TYR A 95 8.30 4.66 -2.02
C TYR A 95 7.51 3.39 -1.67
N PHE A 96 7.59 2.98 -0.40
CA PHE A 96 6.97 1.76 0.08
C PHE A 96 5.87 2.06 1.09
N GLN A 97 4.76 1.37 0.91
CA GLN A 97 3.72 1.14 1.89
C GLN A 97 4.05 -0.20 2.58
N PHE A 98 4.79 -0.18 3.69
CA PHE A 98 5.24 -1.39 4.36
C PHE A 98 4.25 -1.77 5.46
N THR A 99 3.47 -2.83 5.25
CA THR A 99 2.57 -3.36 6.27
C THR A 99 3.34 -4.24 7.24
N LEU A 100 3.47 -3.81 8.47
CA LEU A 100 4.12 -4.53 9.56
C LEU A 100 3.17 -4.57 10.76
N ASN A 101 2.44 -5.68 10.86
CA ASN A 101 1.54 -6.02 11.95
C ASN A 101 2.21 -7.04 12.87
N ASP A 102 1.72 -7.17 14.10
CA ASP A 102 2.10 -8.21 15.04
C ASP A 102 0.89 -9.10 15.35
N TYR A 103 0.69 -10.13 14.49
CA TYR A 103 -0.42 -11.08 14.55
C TYR A 103 0.06 -12.54 14.52
N GLU A 104 1.30 -12.80 15.00
CA GLU A 104 1.87 -14.15 14.99
C GLU A 104 1.08 -15.11 15.90
N LEU A 105 0.68 -14.63 17.08
CA LEU A 105 -0.05 -15.45 18.06
C LEU A 105 -1.46 -15.79 17.60
N GLU A 106 -2.12 -14.89 16.88
CA GLU A 106 -3.48 -15.09 16.37
C GLU A 106 -3.51 -15.91 15.07
N GLY A 107 -2.36 -16.17 14.46
CA GLY A 107 -2.29 -16.90 13.18
C GLY A 107 -2.96 -16.18 12.00
N LEU A 108 -3.15 -14.84 12.12
CA LEU A 108 -3.78 -14.05 11.06
C LEU A 108 -2.90 -13.91 9.81
N GLU A 109 -1.58 -14.12 9.94
CA GLU A 109 -0.58 -14.00 8.89
C GLU A 109 0.32 -15.28 8.83
N PRO A 110 -0.23 -16.47 8.52
CA PRO A 110 0.41 -17.75 8.79
C PRO A 110 1.71 -18.02 8.01
N PHE A 111 1.89 -17.38 6.85
CA PHE A 111 3.06 -17.62 6.00
C PHE A 111 4.04 -16.44 6.00
N MET A 112 3.93 -15.58 7.00
CA MET A 112 4.88 -14.48 7.17
C MET A 112 6.15 -14.95 7.89
N PRO A 113 7.33 -14.39 7.54
CA PRO A 113 8.52 -14.56 8.37
C PRO A 113 8.30 -14.01 9.78
N PRO A 114 9.08 -14.50 10.78
CA PRO A 114 9.01 -14.00 12.14
C PRO A 114 9.09 -12.46 12.22
N LEU A 115 8.36 -11.87 13.17
CA LEU A 115 8.26 -10.42 13.35
C LEU A 115 9.62 -9.74 13.41
N ALA A 116 10.57 -10.30 14.17
CA ALA A 116 11.91 -9.75 14.29
C ALA A 116 12.64 -9.62 12.93
N LYS A 117 12.43 -10.56 12.01
CA LYS A 117 12.98 -10.50 10.65
C LYS A 117 12.31 -9.44 9.79
N ARG A 118 11.02 -9.24 9.98
CA ARG A 118 10.27 -8.19 9.28
C ARG A 118 10.66 -6.80 9.77
N VAL A 119 10.88 -6.64 11.07
CA VAL A 119 11.42 -5.40 11.67
C VAL A 119 12.81 -5.11 11.11
N GLU A 120 13.72 -6.09 11.10
CA GLU A 120 15.07 -5.96 10.50
C GLU A 120 14.96 -5.52 9.02
N THR A 121 14.07 -6.14 8.26
CA THR A 121 13.85 -5.79 6.85
C THR A 121 13.34 -4.37 6.69
N PHE A 122 12.44 -3.93 7.57
CA PHE A 122 11.93 -2.55 7.58
C PHE A 122 13.06 -1.55 7.82
N GLN A 123 13.83 -1.76 8.87
CA GLN A 123 14.96 -0.89 9.23
C GLN A 123 16.01 -0.82 8.12
N ARG A 124 16.38 -1.97 7.54
CA ARG A 124 17.31 -2.04 6.39
C ARG A 124 16.75 -1.29 5.16
N LEU A 125 15.47 -1.43 4.86
CA LEU A 125 14.86 -0.71 3.75
C LEU A 125 14.92 0.80 3.99
N SER A 126 14.55 1.24 5.19
CA SER A 126 14.60 2.64 5.58
C SER A 126 16.02 3.22 5.48
N LEU A 127 17.02 2.51 5.97
CA LEU A 127 18.44 2.92 5.83
C LEU A 127 18.88 3.02 4.36
N ARG A 128 18.31 2.20 3.48
CA ARG A 128 18.68 2.18 2.04
C ARG A 128 18.03 3.29 1.24
N ILE A 129 16.78 3.67 1.55
CA ILE A 129 16.01 4.59 0.69
C ILE A 129 15.56 5.87 1.40
N GLY A 130 15.77 5.99 2.70
CA GLY A 130 15.32 7.09 3.58
C GLY A 130 14.01 6.79 4.31
N PRO A 131 13.88 7.24 5.58
CA PRO A 131 12.70 6.98 6.41
C PRO A 131 11.43 7.64 5.89
N GLU A 132 11.53 8.68 5.10
CA GLU A 132 10.40 9.40 4.47
C GLU A 132 9.75 8.56 3.36
N LYS A 133 10.51 7.63 2.74
CA LYS A 133 10.06 6.76 1.65
C LYS A 133 9.53 5.41 2.12
N VAL A 134 9.52 5.14 3.42
CA VAL A 134 8.97 3.92 4.00
C VAL A 134 7.83 4.27 4.96
N VAL A 135 6.60 4.17 4.45
CA VAL A 135 5.40 4.41 5.24
C VAL A 135 5.05 3.13 5.99
N TRP A 136 5.07 3.19 7.32
CA TRP A 136 4.62 2.06 8.14
C TRP A 136 3.11 1.97 8.13
N ARG A 137 2.59 0.77 7.86
CA ARG A 137 1.18 0.45 7.96
C ARG A 137 0.99 -0.60 9.05
N PHE A 138 0.23 -0.27 10.09
CA PHE A 138 -0.38 -1.26 10.96
C PHE A 138 -1.83 -1.41 10.51
N ASP A 139 -2.06 -2.28 9.52
CA ASP A 139 -3.28 -2.22 8.71
C ASP A 139 -3.71 -3.63 8.26
N PRO A 140 -4.94 -4.04 8.70
CA PRO A 140 -5.84 -3.35 9.62
C PRO A 140 -5.48 -3.55 11.09
N LEU A 141 -5.99 -2.67 11.98
CA LEU A 141 -6.14 -2.97 13.40
C LEU A 141 -7.21 -4.05 13.54
N PHE A 142 -6.90 -5.13 14.27
CA PHE A 142 -7.75 -6.29 14.39
C PHE A 142 -7.85 -6.72 15.85
N ILE A 143 -9.06 -6.93 16.33
CA ILE A 143 -9.31 -7.40 17.71
C ILE A 143 -9.97 -8.77 17.68
N THR A 144 -9.60 -9.60 18.66
CA THR A 144 -10.14 -10.94 18.87
C THR A 144 -10.56 -11.10 20.31
N GLY A 145 -11.15 -12.24 20.68
CA GLY A 145 -11.45 -12.52 22.08
C GLY A 145 -10.22 -12.51 23.00
N GLU A 146 -9.03 -12.80 22.46
CA GLU A 146 -7.78 -12.84 23.23
C GLU A 146 -6.91 -11.58 23.03
N LEU A 147 -7.04 -10.90 21.90
CA LEU A 147 -6.35 -9.65 21.58
C LEU A 147 -7.27 -8.46 21.79
N SER A 148 -7.33 -7.97 23.05
CA SER A 148 -8.10 -6.77 23.40
C SER A 148 -7.51 -5.49 22.75
N PRO A 149 -8.26 -4.37 22.67
CA PRO A 149 -7.76 -3.09 22.19
C PRO A 149 -6.48 -2.64 22.90
N GLU A 150 -6.39 -2.80 24.22
CA GLU A 150 -5.21 -2.40 25.01
C GLU A 150 -3.98 -3.24 24.64
N LYS A 151 -4.14 -4.57 24.53
CA LYS A 151 -3.06 -5.46 24.11
C LYS A 151 -2.60 -5.15 22.67
N LEU A 152 -3.56 -4.84 21.79
CA LEU A 152 -3.26 -4.42 20.43
C LEU A 152 -2.43 -3.12 20.42
N MET A 153 -2.82 -2.12 21.20
CA MET A 153 -2.08 -0.87 21.30
C MET A 153 -0.69 -1.05 21.93
N GLN A 154 -0.52 -1.96 22.88
CA GLN A 154 0.81 -2.33 23.40
C GLN A 154 1.72 -2.90 22.32
N ARG A 155 1.18 -3.72 21.39
CA ARG A 155 1.94 -4.22 20.21
C ARG A 155 2.28 -3.10 19.23
N VAL A 156 1.32 -2.20 18.95
CA VAL A 156 1.60 -1.02 18.12
C VAL A 156 2.71 -0.18 18.74
N GLU A 157 2.67 0.06 20.05
CA GLU A 157 3.70 0.82 20.76
C GLU A 157 5.07 0.12 20.75
N SER A 158 5.08 -1.19 20.95
CA SER A 158 6.30 -2.01 20.87
C SER A 158 6.95 -1.89 19.49
N LEU A 159 6.17 -1.96 18.42
CA LEU A 159 6.67 -1.75 17.06
C LEU A 159 7.08 -0.29 16.83
N ALA A 160 6.32 0.69 17.29
CA ALA A 160 6.67 2.10 17.18
C ALA A 160 8.03 2.40 17.80
N SER A 161 8.35 1.80 18.95
CA SER A 161 9.66 1.95 19.60
C SER A 161 10.80 1.38 18.74
N GLN A 162 10.58 0.22 18.08
CA GLN A 162 11.58 -0.43 17.23
C GLN A 162 11.75 0.28 15.87
N LEU A 163 10.70 0.97 15.40
CA LEU A 163 10.68 1.69 14.13
C LEU A 163 10.96 3.19 14.28
N SER A 164 11.19 3.66 15.51
CA SER A 164 11.50 5.06 15.77
C SER A 164 12.74 5.49 14.99
N GLY A 165 12.64 6.57 14.22
CA GLY A 165 13.68 7.06 13.31
C GLY A 165 13.73 6.37 11.94
N TYR A 166 13.09 5.20 11.77
CA TYR A 166 13.05 4.47 10.49
C TYR A 166 11.81 4.76 9.64
N THR A 167 10.85 5.48 10.17
CA THR A 167 9.68 5.99 9.44
C THR A 167 9.20 7.30 10.04
N ARG A 168 8.43 8.07 9.27
CA ARG A 168 7.80 9.32 9.72
C ARG A 168 6.28 9.19 9.87
N LYS A 169 5.71 8.15 9.29
CA LYS A 169 4.25 8.03 9.16
C LYS A 169 3.79 6.63 9.57
N LEU A 170 2.77 6.59 10.43
CA LEU A 170 2.00 5.39 10.74
C LEU A 170 0.60 5.53 10.12
N VAL A 171 0.27 4.57 9.26
CA VAL A 171 -1.06 4.44 8.65
C VAL A 171 -1.75 3.22 9.25
N PHE A 172 -3.03 3.35 9.60
CA PHE A 172 -3.85 2.25 10.08
C PHE A 172 -5.26 2.30 9.48
N SER A 173 -5.99 1.21 9.59
CA SER A 173 -7.44 1.14 9.42
C SER A 173 -8.02 0.23 10.49
N PHE A 174 -9.29 0.38 10.80
CA PHE A 174 -10.02 -0.60 11.59
C PHE A 174 -10.50 -1.75 10.69
N ALA A 175 -10.52 -2.97 11.20
CA ALA A 175 -10.96 -4.11 10.41
C ALA A 175 -12.47 -4.09 10.18
N ASP A 176 -12.91 -3.83 8.96
CA ASP A 176 -14.30 -3.88 8.50
C ASP A 176 -14.67 -5.30 8.04
N ILE A 177 -14.85 -6.25 8.94
CA ILE A 177 -15.01 -7.66 8.58
C ILE A 177 -16.37 -7.92 7.95
N SER A 178 -17.43 -7.37 8.52
CA SER A 178 -18.80 -7.52 8.05
C SER A 178 -19.02 -6.98 6.63
N VAL A 179 -18.25 -5.98 6.21
CA VAL A 179 -18.27 -5.43 4.84
C VAL A 179 -17.70 -6.44 3.82
N TYR A 180 -16.79 -7.32 4.24
CA TYR A 180 -16.11 -8.27 3.38
C TYR A 180 -16.48 -9.72 3.70
N ARG A 181 -17.62 -10.22 3.21
CA ARG A 181 -18.09 -11.61 3.39
C ARG A 181 -17.01 -12.68 3.16
N LYS A 182 -16.04 -12.38 2.30
CA LYS A 182 -14.89 -13.26 2.03
C LYS A 182 -13.96 -13.35 3.22
N VAL A 183 -13.69 -12.22 3.87
CA VAL A 183 -12.85 -12.14 5.08
C VAL A 183 -13.52 -12.89 6.21
N GLU A 184 -14.80 -12.61 6.47
CA GLU A 184 -15.60 -13.31 7.47
C GLU A 184 -15.56 -14.85 7.30
N ARG A 185 -15.77 -15.31 6.07
CA ARG A 185 -15.67 -16.74 5.75
C ARG A 185 -14.28 -17.33 6.01
N ASN A 186 -13.22 -16.60 5.65
CA ASN A 186 -11.85 -17.06 5.83
C ASN A 186 -11.48 -17.14 7.32
N LEU A 187 -11.89 -16.17 8.14
CA LEU A 187 -11.73 -16.18 9.60
C LEU A 187 -12.46 -17.37 10.22
N ARG A 188 -13.73 -17.59 9.85
CA ARG A 188 -14.52 -18.73 10.31
C ARG A 188 -13.85 -20.08 9.96
N ASN A 189 -13.34 -20.21 8.73
CA ASN A 189 -12.64 -21.44 8.29
C ASN A 189 -11.32 -21.66 9.03
N ALA A 190 -10.68 -20.60 9.50
CA ALA A 190 -9.48 -20.65 10.33
C ALA A 190 -9.77 -20.80 11.83
N SER A 191 -11.04 -20.84 12.23
CA SER A 191 -11.48 -20.85 13.64
C SER A 191 -10.93 -19.67 14.44
N ILE A 192 -10.84 -18.51 13.80
CA ILE A 192 -10.39 -17.26 14.42
C ILE A 192 -11.62 -16.44 14.80
N ASP A 193 -11.79 -16.22 16.10
CA ASP A 193 -12.79 -15.29 16.61
C ASP A 193 -12.36 -13.85 16.32
N TYR A 194 -13.35 -12.98 16.13
CA TYR A 194 -13.10 -11.56 15.92
C TYR A 194 -14.17 -10.71 16.58
N CYS A 195 -13.82 -9.47 16.88
CA CYS A 195 -14.74 -8.44 17.30
C CYS A 195 -14.66 -7.27 16.30
N GLU A 196 -15.82 -6.69 15.99
CA GLU A 196 -15.88 -5.45 15.21
C GLU A 196 -15.55 -4.25 16.11
N PHE A 197 -14.89 -3.25 15.55
CA PHE A 197 -14.67 -1.99 16.25
C PHE A 197 -15.97 -1.21 16.31
N THR A 198 -16.44 -0.91 17.51
CA THR A 198 -17.51 0.08 17.70
C THR A 198 -16.94 1.50 17.64
N PRO A 199 -17.78 2.54 17.42
CA PRO A 199 -17.30 3.93 17.45
C PRO A 199 -16.57 4.29 18.75
N GLU A 200 -17.00 3.73 19.90
CA GLU A 200 -16.37 3.93 21.20
C GLU A 200 -14.96 3.34 21.22
N LEU A 201 -14.81 2.07 20.79
CA LEU A 201 -13.50 1.41 20.70
C LEU A 201 -12.57 2.09 19.68
N MET A 202 -13.12 2.63 18.58
CA MET A 202 -12.34 3.42 17.60
C MET A 202 -11.78 4.69 18.25
N ASN A 203 -12.59 5.40 19.07
CA ASN A 203 -12.13 6.60 19.76
C ASN A 203 -11.11 6.28 20.87
N GLU A 204 -11.30 5.20 21.63
CA GLU A 204 -10.33 4.74 22.63
C GLU A 204 -8.98 4.37 21.97
N ALA A 205 -9.01 3.61 20.87
CA ALA A 205 -7.81 3.29 20.11
C ALA A 205 -7.13 4.54 19.54
N ALA A 206 -7.91 5.50 19.04
CA ALA A 206 -7.39 6.76 18.51
C ALA A 206 -6.68 7.60 19.58
N GLN A 207 -7.22 7.63 20.81
CA GLN A 207 -6.59 8.30 21.94
C GLN A 207 -5.24 7.67 22.30
N MET A 208 -5.17 6.34 22.32
CA MET A 208 -3.92 5.63 22.59
C MET A 208 -2.91 5.83 21.45
N LEU A 209 -3.36 5.81 20.19
CA LEU A 209 -2.53 6.08 19.02
C LEU A 209 -1.96 7.50 19.05
N GLU A 210 -2.74 8.51 19.46
CA GLU A 210 -2.25 9.89 19.62
C GLU A 210 -1.05 9.95 20.59
N ILE A 211 -1.12 9.25 21.72
CA ILE A 211 -0.02 9.18 22.70
C ILE A 211 1.21 8.53 22.07
N ILE A 212 1.03 7.41 21.36
CA ILE A 212 2.11 6.69 20.65
C ILE A 212 2.72 7.60 19.57
N GLY A 213 1.89 8.26 18.75
CA GLY A 213 2.35 9.15 17.71
C GLY A 213 3.21 10.30 18.24
N LYS A 214 2.78 10.94 19.32
CA LYS A 214 3.55 12.00 20.00
C LYS A 214 4.85 11.48 20.57
N LYS A 215 4.82 10.33 21.24
CA LYS A 215 6.00 9.72 21.88
C LYS A 215 7.11 9.36 20.91
N TYR A 216 6.74 8.83 19.74
CA TYR A 216 7.69 8.35 18.73
C TYR A 216 7.83 9.26 17.50
N ASN A 217 7.26 10.46 17.55
CA ASN A 217 7.28 11.45 16.48
C ASN A 217 6.78 10.89 15.13
N LEU A 218 5.61 10.24 15.16
CA LEU A 218 4.95 9.64 14.00
C LEU A 218 3.75 10.49 13.57
N GLU A 219 3.68 10.83 12.31
CA GLU A 219 2.47 11.33 11.68
C GLU A 219 1.44 10.21 11.59
N LEU A 220 0.26 10.42 12.18
CA LEU A 220 -0.80 9.41 12.21
C LEU A 220 -1.81 9.66 11.10
N ARG A 221 -2.16 8.59 10.37
CA ARG A 221 -3.13 8.64 9.28
C ARG A 221 -4.08 7.43 9.35
N SER A 222 -5.40 7.69 9.18
CA SER A 222 -6.41 6.63 9.07
C SER A 222 -6.74 6.34 7.59
N CYS A 223 -6.78 5.08 7.22
CA CYS A 223 -6.97 4.68 5.82
C CYS A 223 -8.43 4.36 5.53
N CYS A 224 -9.14 5.30 4.89
CA CYS A 224 -10.50 5.10 4.38
C CYS A 224 -11.53 4.83 5.49
N GLU A 225 -11.41 5.53 6.60
CA GLU A 225 -12.33 5.51 7.72
C GLU A 225 -13.41 6.59 7.59
N ALA A 226 -14.65 6.24 7.93
CA ALA A 226 -15.76 7.18 7.94
C ALA A 226 -15.81 8.04 9.22
N ILE A 227 -15.23 7.53 10.32
CA ILE A 227 -15.16 8.26 11.59
C ILE A 227 -14.16 9.41 11.50
N ASP A 228 -14.52 10.56 12.08
CA ASP A 228 -13.63 11.72 12.15
C ASP A 228 -12.68 11.60 13.36
N LEU A 229 -11.41 11.36 13.09
CA LEU A 229 -10.36 11.20 14.11
C LEU A 229 -9.43 12.42 14.20
N ARG A 230 -9.75 13.53 13.54
CA ARG A 230 -8.91 14.75 13.53
C ARG A 230 -8.71 15.36 14.90
N GLY A 231 -9.67 15.16 15.82
CA GLY A 231 -9.56 15.57 17.22
C GLY A 231 -8.39 14.94 17.97
N TYR A 232 -7.90 13.78 17.52
CA TYR A 232 -6.73 13.06 18.04
C TYR A 232 -5.46 13.31 17.19
N GLY A 233 -5.43 14.32 16.32
CA GLY A 233 -4.31 14.59 15.44
C GLY A 233 -4.17 13.59 14.28
N ILE A 234 -5.12 12.68 14.10
CA ILE A 234 -5.13 11.67 13.04
C ILE A 234 -5.83 12.22 11.80
N GLN A 235 -5.12 12.32 10.70
CA GLN A 235 -5.67 12.83 9.45
C GLN A 235 -6.06 11.67 8.49
N PRO A 236 -7.03 11.87 7.58
CA PRO A 236 -7.32 10.91 6.52
C PRO A 236 -6.08 10.62 5.67
N ASN A 237 -5.87 9.35 5.33
CA ASN A 237 -4.72 8.90 4.56
C ASN A 237 -4.96 8.92 3.06
N LYS A 238 -3.88 9.13 2.32
CA LYS A 238 -3.76 8.85 0.89
C LYS A 238 -2.62 7.84 0.71
N CYS A 239 -2.89 6.67 0.16
CA CYS A 239 -1.81 5.68 -0.09
C CYS A 239 -0.98 6.07 -1.33
N ILE A 240 -1.64 6.58 -2.38
CA ILE A 240 -1.00 7.34 -3.46
C ILE A 240 -1.23 8.80 -3.11
N ASP A 241 -0.22 9.39 -2.50
CA ASP A 241 -0.32 10.66 -1.77
C ASP A 241 0.38 11.77 -2.55
N ASP A 242 -0.40 12.71 -3.09
CA ASP A 242 0.11 13.86 -3.84
C ASP A 242 0.95 14.80 -2.97
N ASP A 243 0.64 14.92 -1.67
CA ASP A 243 1.42 15.75 -0.74
C ASP A 243 2.78 15.10 -0.49
N LEU A 244 2.82 13.79 -0.23
CA LEU A 244 4.07 13.04 -0.08
C LEU A 244 4.90 13.05 -1.37
N ILE A 245 4.26 12.90 -2.54
CA ILE A 245 4.93 12.98 -3.84
C ILE A 245 5.57 14.36 -4.03
N ARG A 246 4.85 15.43 -3.70
CA ARG A 246 5.37 16.80 -3.77
C ARG A 246 6.57 17.00 -2.84
N GLN A 247 6.49 16.45 -1.63
CA GLN A 247 7.57 16.55 -0.65
C GLN A 247 8.83 15.77 -1.10
N LEU A 248 8.67 14.54 -1.59
CA LEU A 248 9.79 13.63 -1.88
C LEU A 248 10.38 13.81 -3.27
N PHE A 249 9.59 14.23 -4.24
CA PHE A 249 9.94 14.18 -5.67
C PHE A 249 9.68 15.51 -6.39
N SER A 250 9.79 16.63 -5.68
CA SER A 250 9.61 17.97 -6.24
C SER A 250 10.52 18.30 -7.44
N GLY A 251 11.66 17.59 -7.56
CA GLY A 251 12.57 17.70 -8.70
C GLY A 251 12.10 16.99 -9.97
N ASP A 252 10.96 16.26 -9.94
CA ASP A 252 10.41 15.60 -11.12
C ASP A 252 9.32 16.46 -11.77
N PRO A 253 9.60 17.13 -12.90
CA PRO A 253 8.66 18.08 -13.49
C PRO A 253 7.39 17.40 -14.04
N GLU A 254 7.47 16.14 -14.50
CA GLU A 254 6.30 15.43 -15.02
C GLU A 254 5.33 15.06 -13.89
N LEU A 255 5.86 14.57 -12.75
CA LEU A 255 5.05 14.34 -11.56
C LEU A 255 4.44 15.64 -11.04
N MET A 256 5.24 16.71 -10.93
CA MET A 256 4.74 18.02 -10.45
C MET A 256 3.65 18.56 -11.38
N ASN A 257 3.83 18.48 -12.68
CA ASN A 257 2.79 18.89 -13.63
C ASN A 257 1.50 18.04 -13.49
N PHE A 258 1.62 16.75 -13.29
CA PHE A 258 0.48 15.85 -13.11
C PHE A 258 -0.31 16.18 -11.84
N ILE A 259 0.37 16.35 -10.68
CA ILE A 259 -0.30 16.65 -9.40
C ILE A 259 -0.67 18.11 -9.18
N GLY A 260 -0.34 18.99 -10.12
CA GLY A 260 -0.83 20.37 -10.09
C GLY A 260 0.18 21.47 -9.80
N GLY A 261 1.49 21.22 -10.00
CA GLY A 261 2.55 22.21 -9.86
C GLY A 261 2.81 22.66 -8.42
N GLN A 262 3.69 23.64 -8.25
CA GLN A 262 3.90 24.31 -6.97
C GLN A 262 2.62 25.05 -6.55
N GLU A 263 2.34 25.06 -5.24
CA GLU A 263 1.30 25.92 -4.67
C GLU A 263 1.50 27.33 -5.20
N THR A 264 0.49 27.87 -5.86
CA THR A 264 0.44 29.32 -6.09
C THR A 264 0.47 30.00 -4.72
N LEU A 265 1.24 31.06 -4.58
CA LEU A 265 1.39 31.89 -3.35
C LEU A 265 0.06 32.37 -2.75
N PHE A 266 -1.04 32.07 -3.40
CA PHE A 266 -2.40 32.32 -2.94
C PHE A 266 -3.13 30.96 -2.79
N PRO A 267 -3.36 30.47 -1.56
CA PRO A 267 -4.16 29.28 -1.31
C PRO A 267 -5.65 29.55 -1.56
N GLY A 268 -6.00 29.78 -2.80
CA GLY A 268 -7.38 29.67 -3.26
C GLY A 268 -7.66 28.20 -3.50
N LYS A 269 -8.65 27.67 -2.78
CA LYS A 269 -9.12 26.27 -2.86
C LYS A 269 -9.51 25.87 -4.28
N ASP A 270 -8.55 25.63 -5.17
CA ASP A 270 -8.87 24.97 -6.44
C ASP A 270 -8.91 23.46 -6.26
N ASN A 271 -9.94 22.98 -5.56
CA ASN A 271 -10.29 21.59 -5.45
C ASN A 271 -10.60 20.95 -6.83
N SER A 272 -10.75 21.74 -7.88
CA SER A 272 -11.14 21.26 -9.20
C SER A 272 -10.09 20.35 -9.82
N ARG A 273 -8.82 20.62 -9.60
CA ARG A 273 -7.68 19.87 -10.14
C ARG A 273 -7.47 18.55 -9.39
N TYR A 274 -7.57 18.57 -8.05
CA TYR A 274 -7.56 17.35 -7.24
C TYR A 274 -8.68 16.40 -7.65
N LEU A 275 -9.90 16.90 -7.85
CA LEU A 275 -11.03 16.09 -8.30
C LEU A 275 -10.81 15.44 -9.68
N LYS A 276 -9.99 16.06 -10.55
CA LYS A 276 -9.62 15.48 -11.85
C LYS A 276 -8.65 14.31 -11.72
N ILE A 277 -7.74 14.34 -10.74
CA ILE A 277 -6.71 13.31 -10.54
C ILE A 277 -7.07 12.28 -9.46
N LYS A 278 -8.16 12.49 -8.69
CA LYS A 278 -8.64 11.51 -7.70
C LYS A 278 -8.90 10.15 -8.37
N ASP A 279 -8.47 9.07 -7.72
CA ASP A 279 -8.75 7.71 -8.18
C ASP A 279 -10.21 7.33 -7.96
N LYS A 280 -11.00 7.43 -9.03
CA LYS A 280 -12.44 7.12 -9.01
C LYS A 280 -12.75 5.63 -8.87
N SER A 281 -11.76 4.76 -8.92
CA SER A 281 -11.92 3.31 -8.75
C SER A 281 -11.83 2.85 -7.29
N GLN A 282 -11.52 3.78 -6.39
CA GLN A 282 -11.42 3.52 -4.94
C GLN A 282 -12.72 3.89 -4.21
N ARG A 283 -12.82 3.48 -2.94
CA ARG A 283 -13.95 3.86 -2.06
C ARG A 283 -14.09 5.39 -1.99
N ASN A 284 -15.27 5.89 -1.69
CA ASN A 284 -15.54 7.34 -1.67
C ASN A 284 -14.65 8.10 -0.68
N ASP A 285 -14.40 7.50 0.48
CA ASP A 285 -13.57 8.09 1.54
C ASP A 285 -12.06 7.95 1.28
N CYS A 286 -11.67 7.26 0.20
CA CYS A 286 -10.28 7.15 -0.19
C CYS A 286 -9.78 8.43 -0.85
N GLY A 287 -8.73 9.03 -0.28
CA GLY A 287 -8.10 10.25 -0.79
C GLY A 287 -7.02 10.02 -1.87
N CYS A 288 -6.80 8.78 -2.32
CA CYS A 288 -5.73 8.48 -3.28
C CYS A 288 -5.93 9.18 -4.63
N ILE A 289 -4.82 9.65 -5.21
CA ILE A 289 -4.79 10.08 -6.60
C ILE A 289 -4.65 8.87 -7.54
N ALA A 290 -4.93 9.09 -8.82
CA ALA A 290 -4.93 8.05 -9.83
C ALA A 290 -3.55 7.39 -9.98
N SER A 291 -3.58 6.07 -10.06
CA SER A 291 -2.44 5.22 -10.39
C SER A 291 -2.93 3.99 -11.15
N LYS A 292 -2.03 3.34 -11.88
CA LYS A 292 -2.34 2.07 -12.53
C LYS A 292 -1.80 0.93 -11.70
N ASP A 293 -2.68 0.10 -11.15
CA ASP A 293 -2.29 -1.11 -10.43
C ASP A 293 -1.93 -2.23 -11.42
N ILE A 294 -0.78 -2.88 -11.20
CA ILE A 294 -0.26 -3.95 -12.06
C ILE A 294 -0.33 -5.34 -11.43
N GLY A 295 -0.93 -5.47 -10.24
CA GLY A 295 -1.13 -6.76 -9.60
C GLY A 295 -2.41 -7.46 -10.01
N GLU A 296 -2.49 -8.74 -9.65
CA GLU A 296 -3.64 -9.61 -9.91
C GLU A 296 -4.20 -10.17 -8.61
N TYR A 297 -5.51 -10.40 -8.57
CA TYR A 297 -6.15 -11.10 -7.46
C TYR A 297 -5.75 -12.57 -7.45
N ASP A 298 -5.80 -13.20 -6.27
CA ASP A 298 -5.50 -14.63 -6.06
C ASP A 298 -4.06 -15.04 -6.45
N THR A 299 -3.10 -14.08 -6.36
CA THR A 299 -1.68 -14.34 -6.67
C THR A 299 -0.76 -14.22 -5.46
N CYS A 300 -1.17 -13.58 -4.35
CA CYS A 300 -0.34 -13.39 -3.17
C CYS A 300 -0.31 -14.65 -2.28
N PRO A 301 0.84 -15.32 -2.09
CA PRO A 301 0.94 -16.56 -1.34
C PRO A 301 1.02 -16.38 0.18
N LEU A 302 1.03 -15.15 0.71
CA LEU A 302 1.25 -14.87 2.14
C LEU A 302 0.13 -15.36 3.08
N GLY A 303 -1.05 -15.72 2.54
CA GLY A 303 -2.08 -16.43 3.25
C GLY A 303 -2.82 -15.66 4.35
N CYS A 304 -2.71 -14.32 4.40
CA CYS A 304 -3.40 -13.51 5.41
C CYS A 304 -4.90 -13.81 5.42
N THR A 305 -5.45 -14.19 6.57
CA THR A 305 -6.86 -14.61 6.71
C THR A 305 -7.83 -13.45 6.45
N TYR A 306 -7.44 -12.23 6.78
CA TYR A 306 -8.22 -11.00 6.56
C TYR A 306 -8.00 -10.37 5.16
N CYS A 307 -7.33 -11.08 4.23
CA CYS A 307 -7.04 -10.54 2.91
C CYS A 307 -8.28 -10.49 2.02
N TYR A 308 -8.60 -9.29 1.52
CA TYR A 308 -9.67 -9.12 0.54
C TYR A 308 -9.26 -9.52 -0.89
N ALA A 309 -7.96 -9.59 -1.17
CA ALA A 309 -7.46 -9.83 -2.52
C ALA A 309 -7.40 -11.32 -2.91
N ASN A 310 -7.32 -12.24 -1.95
CA ASN A 310 -7.32 -13.67 -2.20
C ASN A 310 -8.68 -14.29 -1.84
N ARG A 311 -9.16 -15.23 -2.68
CA ARG A 311 -10.40 -15.99 -2.42
C ARG A 311 -10.21 -16.99 -1.30
N VAL A 312 -9.07 -17.66 -1.31
CA VAL A 312 -8.69 -18.64 -0.28
C VAL A 312 -7.25 -18.34 0.11
N PRO A 313 -6.98 -18.10 1.40
CA PRO A 313 -5.62 -17.87 1.89
C PRO A 313 -4.68 -19.00 1.46
N GLY A 314 -3.51 -18.63 0.93
CA GLY A 314 -2.48 -19.58 0.49
C GLY A 314 -2.74 -20.35 -0.81
N LYS A 315 -3.96 -20.32 -1.37
CA LYS A 315 -4.25 -20.90 -2.69
C LYS A 315 -4.13 -19.84 -3.78
N THR A 316 -3.05 -19.88 -4.52
CA THR A 316 -2.71 -18.84 -5.49
C THR A 316 -2.31 -19.41 -6.85
N HIS A 317 -2.33 -18.54 -7.86
CA HIS A 317 -1.74 -18.80 -9.17
C HIS A 317 -0.63 -17.78 -9.46
N PRO A 318 0.33 -18.05 -10.35
CA PRO A 318 1.37 -17.11 -10.69
C PRO A 318 0.81 -15.82 -11.32
N ILE A 319 1.45 -14.68 -11.01
CA ILE A 319 1.14 -13.40 -11.64
C ILE A 319 1.61 -13.37 -13.11
N GLY A 320 0.82 -12.78 -13.99
CA GLY A 320 1.24 -12.46 -15.36
C GLY A 320 1.61 -13.70 -16.19
N ARG A 321 0.64 -14.58 -16.46
CA ARG A 321 0.80 -15.65 -17.46
C ARG A 321 0.83 -15.08 -18.87
#